data_20c1a00fd9ec0f89c44fd78e58cfbbbb
#
_entry.id   20c1a00fd9ec0f89c44fd78e58cfbbbb
#
_cell.length_a   1.000
_cell.length_b   1.000
_cell.length_c   1.000
_cell.angle_alpha   90.00
_cell.angle_beta   90.00
_cell.angle_gamma   90.00
#
_symmetry.space_group_name_H-M   'P 1'
#
loop_
_entity.id
_entity.type
_entity.pdbx_description
1 polymer ?
#
loop_
_entity_poly.entity_id
_entity_poly.type
_entity_poly.pdbx_seq_one_letter_code
_entity_poly.pdbx_strand_id
1 'polypeptide(L)'
;GHLNVGLCLDTCHTWAGGIPTEKAVRGFKKLVKKIDLVHFNDSKDGFESSRDRHENLGKGQIPKAELEYVIKNCKTDIVVETPGGLEAQKKDIAWIKRRLKK
;
A
#
# COMPACT_ATOMS: atom_id res chain seq x y z
N GLY A 1 1.06 17.91 25.16
CA GLY A 1 1.27 18.44 23.85
C GLY A 1 0.76 17.51 22.81
N HIS A 2 0.19 18.07 21.83
CA HIS A 2 -0.30 17.28 20.72
C HIS A 2 0.81 17.04 19.74
N LEU A 3 1.22 15.81 19.68
CA LEU A 3 2.03 15.39 18.57
C LEU A 3 1.07 15.15 17.41
N ASN A 4 1.17 15.99 16.41
CA ASN A 4 0.47 15.72 15.16
C ASN A 4 1.20 14.61 14.44
N VAL A 5 1.08 13.40 14.99
CA VAL A 5 1.70 12.23 14.40
C VAL A 5 0.67 11.48 13.60
N GLY A 6 0.87 11.44 12.28
CA GLY A 6 0.07 10.62 11.40
C GLY A 6 0.69 9.25 11.24
N LEU A 7 -0.08 8.33 10.69
CA LEU A 7 0.41 7.00 10.33
C LEU A 7 0.55 6.89 8.82
N CYS A 8 1.70 6.34 8.42
CA CYS A 8 1.97 5.99 7.03
C CYS A 8 1.92 4.46 6.89
N LEU A 9 1.04 3.97 6.03
CA LEU A 9 0.95 2.55 5.73
C LEU A 9 1.73 2.26 4.46
N ASP A 10 2.71 1.37 4.55
CA ASP A 10 3.43 0.86 3.38
C ASP A 10 2.98 -0.58 3.13
N THR A 11 2.31 -0.80 2.00
CA THR A 11 1.72 -2.11 1.70
C THR A 11 2.78 -3.19 1.49
N CYS A 12 3.92 -2.85 0.90
CA CYS A 12 5.01 -3.82 0.74
C CYS A 12 5.65 -4.16 2.08
N HIS A 13 5.86 -3.15 2.94
CA HIS A 13 6.48 -3.35 4.24
C HIS A 13 5.65 -4.28 5.13
N THR A 14 4.34 -4.05 5.23
CA THR A 14 3.48 -4.89 6.04
C THR A 14 3.40 -6.31 5.49
N TRP A 15 3.34 -6.46 4.18
CA TRP A 15 3.37 -7.75 3.52
C TRP A 15 4.64 -8.53 3.85
N ALA A 16 5.80 -7.87 3.70
CA ALA A 16 7.09 -8.48 4.01
C ALA A 16 7.22 -8.86 5.49
N GLY A 17 6.60 -8.09 6.37
CA GLY A 17 6.61 -8.33 7.80
C GLY A 17 5.62 -9.37 8.29
N GLY A 18 4.80 -9.93 7.39
CA GLY A 18 3.87 -10.99 7.77
C GLY A 18 2.54 -10.49 8.34
N ILE A 19 2.16 -9.27 8.01
CA ILE A 19 0.88 -8.71 8.45
C ILE A 19 -0.07 -8.69 7.24
N PRO A 20 -1.18 -9.45 7.27
CA PRO A 20 -2.15 -9.38 6.18
C PRO A 20 -2.64 -7.95 5.95
N THR A 21 -2.73 -7.55 4.70
CA THR A 21 -3.03 -6.15 4.35
C THR A 21 -4.31 -5.64 5.00
N GLU A 22 -5.38 -6.41 4.96
CA GLU A 22 -6.64 -6.02 5.58
C GLU A 22 -6.49 -5.82 7.09
N LYS A 23 -5.74 -6.71 7.75
CA LYS A 23 -5.50 -6.62 9.18
C LYS A 23 -4.67 -5.39 9.53
N ALA A 24 -3.68 -5.05 8.69
CA ALA A 24 -2.87 -3.85 8.88
C ALA A 24 -3.73 -2.60 8.80
N VAL A 25 -4.60 -2.51 7.80
CA VAL A 25 -5.50 -1.35 7.63
C VAL A 25 -6.42 -1.22 8.85
N ARG A 26 -7.05 -2.30 9.27
CA ARG A 26 -7.94 -2.28 10.43
C ARG A 26 -7.21 -1.92 11.72
N GLY A 27 -6.02 -2.48 11.91
CA GLY A 27 -5.21 -2.21 13.10
C GLY A 27 -4.78 -0.75 13.18
N PHE A 28 -4.34 -0.19 12.06
CA PHE A 28 -3.93 1.21 12.01
C PHE A 28 -5.11 2.14 12.28
N LYS A 29 -6.30 1.82 11.75
CA LYS A 29 -7.50 2.64 11.99
C LYS A 29 -7.97 2.62 13.43
N LYS A 30 -7.61 1.59 14.19
CA LYS A 30 -7.90 1.55 15.63
C LYS A 30 -7.01 2.49 16.42
N LEU A 31 -5.78 2.72 15.94
CA LEU A 31 -4.82 3.60 16.61
C LEU A 31 -5.05 5.06 16.28
N VAL A 32 -5.53 5.33 15.06
CA VAL A 32 -5.81 6.68 14.59
C VAL A 32 -7.14 6.67 13.84
N LYS A 33 -7.78 7.85 13.78
CA LYS A 33 -9.08 7.96 13.11
C LYS A 33 -8.98 7.69 11.61
N LYS A 34 -7.84 8.01 11.02
CA LYS A 34 -7.57 7.74 9.61
C LYS A 34 -6.08 7.53 9.41
N ILE A 35 -5.76 6.83 8.33
CA ILE A 35 -4.37 6.70 7.88
C ILE A 35 -4.07 7.93 7.04
N ASP A 36 -3.00 8.65 7.38
CA ASP A 36 -2.70 9.94 6.74
C ASP A 36 -2.02 9.83 5.39
N LEU A 37 -1.30 8.74 5.17
CA LEU A 37 -0.56 8.54 3.93
C LEU A 37 -0.40 7.05 3.68
N VAL A 38 -0.53 6.65 2.42
CA VAL A 38 -0.29 5.28 2.01
C VAL A 38 0.84 5.26 1.00
N HIS A 39 1.91 4.53 1.32
CA HIS A 39 2.92 4.14 0.34
C HIS A 39 2.41 2.85 -0.29
N PHE A 40 1.91 2.97 -1.51
CA PHE A 40 1.16 1.91 -2.17
C PHE A 40 2.06 1.20 -3.18
N ASN A 41 2.53 0.03 -2.80
CA ASN A 41 3.49 -0.73 -3.59
C ASN A 41 3.13 -2.21 -3.60
N ASP A 42 3.45 -2.89 -4.70
CA ASP A 42 3.43 -4.35 -4.71
C ASP A 42 4.77 -4.86 -4.16
N SER A 43 4.92 -6.14 -4.03
CA SER A 43 6.13 -6.74 -3.47
C SER A 43 6.72 -7.77 -4.42
N LYS A 44 8.04 -7.75 -4.57
CA LYS A 44 8.75 -8.77 -5.35
C LYS A 44 8.76 -10.11 -4.65
N ASP A 45 8.64 -10.11 -3.33
CA ASP A 45 8.81 -11.30 -2.51
C ASP A 45 7.51 -11.74 -1.87
N GLY A 46 7.48 -12.99 -1.41
CA GLY A 46 6.30 -13.56 -0.81
C GLY A 46 5.96 -12.99 0.57
N PHE A 47 4.79 -13.35 1.04
CA PHE A 47 4.31 -12.93 2.35
C PHE A 47 5.27 -13.38 3.46
N GLU A 48 5.53 -12.47 4.39
CA GLU A 48 6.42 -12.71 5.54
C GLU A 48 7.86 -13.04 5.15
N SER A 49 8.29 -12.59 3.98
CA SER A 49 9.65 -12.85 3.48
C SER A 49 10.73 -12.09 4.24
N SER A 50 10.37 -11.05 4.98
CA SER A 50 11.28 -10.09 5.59
C SER A 50 12.10 -9.31 4.56
N ARG A 51 11.69 -9.33 3.31
CA ARG A 51 12.33 -8.60 2.22
C ARG A 51 11.37 -7.51 1.73
N ASP A 52 11.73 -6.27 2.03
CA ASP A 52 10.92 -5.10 1.65
C ASP A 52 11.40 -4.54 0.31
N ARG A 53 11.05 -5.23 -0.78
CA ARG A 53 11.42 -4.83 -2.14
C ARG A 53 10.18 -4.50 -2.94
N HIS A 54 10.06 -3.25 -3.35
CA HIS A 54 8.89 -2.77 -4.08
C HIS A 54 8.80 -3.31 -5.49
N GLU A 55 7.58 -3.57 -5.95
CA GLU A 55 7.29 -3.98 -7.31
C GLU A 55 6.15 -3.15 -7.87
N ASN A 56 6.04 -3.11 -9.19
CA ASN A 56 4.96 -2.40 -9.85
C ASN A 56 3.63 -3.10 -9.57
N LEU A 57 2.57 -2.30 -9.50
CA LEU A 57 1.26 -2.79 -9.07
C LEU A 57 0.70 -3.87 -10.00
N GLY A 58 0.27 -4.95 -9.41
CA GLY A 58 -0.28 -6.09 -10.15
C GLY A 58 0.77 -7.03 -10.72
N LYS A 59 2.06 -6.73 -10.52
CA LYS A 59 3.16 -7.55 -11.04
C LYS A 59 3.94 -8.29 -9.96
N GLY A 60 3.57 -8.08 -8.71
CA GLY A 60 4.25 -8.70 -7.58
C GLY A 60 3.45 -9.79 -6.90
N GLN A 61 3.79 -10.07 -5.65
CA GLN A 61 3.24 -11.18 -4.89
C GLN A 61 2.00 -10.83 -4.08
N ILE A 62 1.72 -9.53 -3.87
CA ILE A 62 0.54 -9.14 -3.09
C ILE A 62 -0.72 -9.39 -3.92
N PRO A 63 -1.69 -10.15 -3.41
CA PRO A 63 -2.94 -10.38 -4.15
C PRO A 63 -3.62 -9.06 -4.53
N LYS A 64 -4.13 -9.00 -5.76
CA LYS A 64 -4.79 -7.79 -6.26
C LYS A 64 -5.95 -7.37 -5.37
N ALA A 65 -6.69 -8.34 -4.83
CA ALA A 65 -7.81 -8.05 -3.94
C ALA A 65 -7.36 -7.30 -2.67
N GLU A 66 -6.18 -7.60 -2.15
CA GLU A 66 -5.64 -6.90 -0.98
C GLU A 66 -5.24 -5.48 -1.33
N LEU A 67 -4.62 -5.28 -2.48
CA LEU A 67 -4.28 -3.93 -2.96
C LEU A 67 -5.54 -3.11 -3.18
N GLU A 68 -6.57 -3.70 -3.77
CA GLU A 68 -7.85 -3.04 -3.97
C GLU A 68 -8.52 -2.68 -2.64
N TYR A 69 -8.39 -3.54 -1.64
CA TYR A 69 -8.93 -3.26 -0.30
C TYR A 69 -8.33 -1.98 0.28
N VAL A 70 -7.02 -1.80 0.13
CA VAL A 70 -6.35 -0.58 0.61
C VAL A 70 -6.91 0.66 -0.08
N ILE A 71 -7.03 0.62 -1.40
CA ILE A 71 -7.56 1.75 -2.16
C ILE A 71 -8.97 2.12 -1.70
N LYS A 72 -9.81 1.14 -1.49
CA LYS A 72 -11.21 1.36 -1.13
C LYS A 72 -11.41 1.80 0.31
N ASN A 73 -10.50 1.42 1.20
CA ASN A 73 -10.67 1.63 2.63
C ASN A 73 -9.74 2.69 3.23
N CYS A 74 -8.76 3.16 2.48
CA CYS A 74 -7.86 4.24 2.92
C CYS A 74 -8.07 5.45 2.01
N LYS A 75 -8.98 6.32 2.43
CA LYS A 75 -9.28 7.56 1.66
C LYS A 75 -8.29 8.64 2.05
N THR A 76 -7.11 8.55 1.49
CA THR A 76 -6.01 9.45 1.81
C THR A 76 -5.06 9.57 0.62
N ASP A 77 -4.02 10.36 0.78
CA ASP A 77 -3.00 10.51 -0.26
C ASP A 77 -2.25 9.19 -0.46
N ILE A 78 -2.04 8.83 -1.70
CA ILE A 78 -1.36 7.61 -2.09
C ILE A 78 -0.10 7.98 -2.85
N VAL A 79 1.03 7.43 -2.42
CA VAL A 79 2.32 7.61 -3.07
C VAL A 79 2.81 6.25 -3.52
N VAL A 80 3.30 6.16 -4.77
CA VAL A 80 3.94 4.94 -5.27
C VAL A 80 5.45 5.13 -5.25
N GLU A 81 6.15 4.13 -4.72
CA GLU A 81 7.60 4.11 -4.68
C GLU A 81 8.12 2.88 -5.43
N THR A 82 7.48 2.63 -6.56
CA THR A 82 7.72 1.45 -7.38
C THR A 82 8.91 1.64 -8.31
N PRO A 83 9.52 0.54 -8.77
CA PRO A 83 10.70 0.63 -9.64
C PRO A 83 10.35 0.96 -11.08
N GLY A 84 11.35 1.26 -11.89
CA GLY A 84 11.22 1.45 -13.32
C GLY A 84 11.10 2.88 -13.79
N GLY A 85 11.28 3.85 -12.89
CA GLY A 85 11.28 5.26 -13.25
C GLY A 85 9.89 5.83 -13.53
N LEU A 86 9.86 7.00 -14.14
CA LEU A 86 8.65 7.79 -14.32
C LEU A 86 7.57 7.07 -15.13
N GLU A 87 7.95 6.40 -16.23
CA GLU A 87 6.97 5.73 -17.07
C GLU A 87 6.28 4.57 -16.35
N ALA A 88 7.04 3.80 -15.57
CA ALA A 88 6.47 2.72 -14.78
C ALA A 88 5.55 3.26 -13.68
N GLN A 89 5.93 4.36 -13.06
CA GLN A 89 5.12 4.99 -12.02
C GLN A 89 3.81 5.55 -12.60
N LYS A 90 3.83 6.08 -13.81
CA LYS A 90 2.61 6.52 -14.49
C LYS A 90 1.65 5.36 -14.72
N LYS A 91 2.18 4.20 -15.08
CA LYS A 91 1.36 2.99 -15.25
C LYS A 91 0.75 2.54 -13.93
N ASP A 92 1.51 2.65 -12.84
CA ASP A 92 1.01 2.30 -11.52
C ASP A 92 -0.10 3.25 -11.07
N ILE A 93 0.05 4.54 -11.32
CA ILE A 93 -0.99 5.52 -11.02
C ILE A 93 -2.25 5.22 -11.84
N ALA A 94 -2.08 4.88 -13.11
CA ALA A 94 -3.22 4.49 -13.96
C ALA A 94 -3.92 3.22 -13.43
N TRP A 95 -3.15 2.27 -12.91
CA TRP A 95 -3.68 1.07 -12.28
C TRP A 95 -4.60 1.41 -11.11
N ILE A 96 -4.16 2.35 -10.26
CA ILE A 96 -4.95 2.82 -9.12
C ILE A 96 -6.24 3.51 -9.60
N LYS A 97 -6.10 4.43 -10.56
CA LYS A 97 -7.24 5.20 -11.07
C LYS A 97 -8.33 4.31 -11.68
N ARG A 98 -7.94 3.27 -12.39
CA ARG A 98 -8.90 2.33 -12.97
C ARG A 98 -9.73 1.64 -11.89
N ARG A 99 -9.13 1.33 -10.76
CA ARG A 99 -9.83 0.64 -9.68
C ARG A 99 -10.70 1.57 -8.84
N LEU A 100 -10.34 2.85 -8.75
CA LEU A 100 -11.17 3.83 -8.07
C LEU A 100 -12.48 4.13 -8.80
N LYS A 101 -12.54 3.88 -10.10
CA LYS A 101 -13.74 4.13 -10.92
C LYS A 101 -14.80 3.05 -10.77
N LYS A 102 -14.48 1.94 -10.13
CA LYS A 102 -15.43 0.84 -9.96
C LYS A 102 -16.27 0.96 -8.71
#